data_c690faa243787d807d69d4c43f16798d
#
_entry.id   c690faa243787d807d69d4c43f16798d
#
_cell.length_a   1.000
_cell.length_b   1.000
_cell.length_c   1.000
_cell.angle_alpha   90.00
_cell.angle_beta   90.00
_cell.angle_gamma   90.00
#
_symmetry.space_group_name_H-M   'P 1'
#
loop_
_entity.id
_entity.type
_entity.pdbx_description
1 polymer ?
#
loop_
_entity_poly.entity_id
_entity_poly.type
_entity_poly.pdbx_seq_one_letter_code
_entity_poly.pdbx_strand_id
1 'polypeptide(L)'
;MDITQKMEAAETRITKAVFPNTTNHYATLFGGTALQWMDEAAFITATRFSRQKTVTVCSDRIDFKTPIPAGTFVELIGQVVKVGNTSIQVRVTVYLEQMYDTTRTKAIEGLFTFVAVDDTMHPIPVKK
;
A
#
# COMPACT_ATOMS: atom_id res chain seq x y z
N MET A 1 -9.81 -2.38 21.94
CA MET A 1 -8.61 -2.88 21.24
C MET A 1 -7.37 -2.15 21.72
N ASP A 2 -6.30 -2.87 21.98
CA ASP A 2 -5.02 -2.20 22.16
C ASP A 2 -4.46 -1.78 20.77
N ILE A 3 -3.34 -1.05 20.79
CA ILE A 3 -2.79 -0.50 19.54
C ILE A 3 -2.35 -1.61 18.58
N THR A 4 -1.78 -2.71 19.09
CA THR A 4 -1.36 -3.83 18.25
C THR A 4 -2.53 -4.48 17.54
N GLN A 5 -3.61 -4.74 18.27
CA GLN A 5 -4.84 -5.29 17.68
C GLN A 5 -5.44 -4.34 16.65
N LYS A 6 -5.40 -3.05 16.92
CA LYS A 6 -5.90 -2.03 16.00
C LYS A 6 -5.06 -1.96 14.72
N MET A 7 -3.74 -2.09 14.83
CA MET A 7 -2.85 -2.17 13.68
C MET A 7 -3.16 -3.41 12.82
N GLU A 8 -3.30 -4.56 13.46
CA GLU A 8 -3.63 -5.82 12.76
C GLU A 8 -5.00 -5.74 12.07
N ALA A 9 -5.99 -5.18 12.74
CA ALA A 9 -7.34 -5.04 12.17
C ALA A 9 -7.38 -4.11 10.96
N ALA A 10 -6.41 -3.22 10.81
CA ALA A 10 -6.31 -2.29 9.69
C ALA A 10 -5.63 -2.90 8.47
N GLU A 11 -5.04 -4.08 8.58
CA GLU A 11 -4.36 -4.72 7.45
C GLU A 11 -5.31 -4.80 6.26
N THR A 12 -4.82 -4.39 5.10
CA THR A 12 -5.61 -4.30 3.88
C THR A 12 -4.98 -5.16 2.79
N ARG A 13 -5.79 -5.98 2.13
CA ARG A 13 -5.34 -6.84 1.03
C ARG A 13 -6.18 -6.53 -0.20
N ILE A 14 -5.51 -6.22 -1.30
CA ILE A 14 -6.15 -5.92 -2.58
C ILE A 14 -5.51 -6.79 -3.64
N THR A 15 -6.32 -7.58 -4.34
CA THR A 15 -5.83 -8.40 -5.45
C THR A 15 -6.30 -7.80 -6.75
N LYS A 16 -5.40 -7.67 -7.71
CA LYS A 16 -5.70 -7.15 -9.06
C LYS A 16 -5.11 -8.06 -10.11
N ALA A 17 -5.80 -8.16 -11.25
CA ALA A 17 -5.25 -8.78 -12.45
C ALA A 17 -4.46 -7.74 -13.24
N VAL A 18 -3.31 -8.14 -13.77
CA VAL A 18 -2.44 -7.26 -14.56
C VAL A 18 -2.76 -7.47 -16.03
N PHE A 19 -3.50 -6.51 -16.61
CA PHE A 19 -3.87 -6.51 -18.03
C PHE A 19 -2.86 -5.71 -18.86
N PRO A 20 -2.79 -5.93 -20.18
CA PRO A 20 -1.85 -5.20 -21.04
C PRO A 20 -1.96 -3.67 -20.94
N ASN A 21 -3.17 -3.13 -20.69
CA ASN A 21 -3.39 -1.69 -20.61
C ASN A 21 -2.73 -1.00 -19.42
N THR A 22 -2.22 -1.76 -18.44
CA THR A 22 -1.48 -1.22 -17.29
C THR A 22 0.02 -1.46 -17.43
N THR A 23 0.48 -1.94 -18.58
CA THR A 23 1.88 -2.29 -18.78
C THR A 23 2.59 -1.32 -19.71
N ASN A 24 3.93 -1.33 -19.63
CA ASN A 24 4.81 -0.54 -20.49
C ASN A 24 5.14 -1.31 -21.77
N HIS A 25 6.09 -0.77 -22.57
CA HIS A 25 6.50 -1.40 -23.83
C HIS A 25 7.28 -2.71 -23.65
N TYR A 26 7.63 -3.09 -22.44
CA TYR A 26 8.21 -4.40 -22.11
C TYR A 26 7.16 -5.41 -21.67
N ALA A 27 5.87 -5.05 -21.74
CA ALA A 27 4.75 -5.86 -21.26
C ALA A 27 4.84 -6.16 -19.75
N THR A 28 5.42 -5.24 -18.98
CA THR A 28 5.45 -5.31 -17.52
C THR A 28 4.69 -4.15 -16.90
N LEU A 29 4.14 -4.35 -15.70
CA LEU A 29 3.36 -3.33 -15.00
C LEU A 29 4.15 -2.02 -14.93
N PHE A 30 3.50 -0.94 -15.33
CA PHE A 30 4.09 0.40 -15.31
C PHE A 30 4.40 0.80 -13.86
N GLY A 31 5.62 1.30 -13.61
CA GLY A 31 6.03 1.68 -12.25
C GLY A 31 5.12 2.71 -11.61
N GLY A 32 4.66 3.70 -12.38
CA GLY A 32 3.72 4.70 -11.90
C GLY A 32 2.36 4.11 -11.52
N THR A 33 1.89 3.13 -12.26
CA THR A 33 0.64 2.42 -11.96
C THR A 33 0.79 1.59 -10.67
N ALA A 34 1.92 0.90 -10.53
CA ALA A 34 2.21 0.16 -9.31
C ALA A 34 2.23 1.07 -8.08
N LEU A 35 2.87 2.22 -8.18
CA LEU A 35 2.92 3.20 -7.09
C LEU A 35 1.53 3.74 -6.74
N GLN A 36 0.69 4.00 -7.74
CA GLN A 36 -0.68 4.44 -7.52
C GLN A 36 -1.49 3.39 -6.75
N TRP A 37 -1.38 2.13 -7.14
CA TRP A 37 -2.07 1.03 -6.45
C TRP A 37 -1.54 0.87 -5.02
N MET A 38 -0.24 1.02 -4.82
CA MET A 38 0.37 0.93 -3.49
C MET A 38 -0.09 2.07 -2.59
N ASP A 39 -0.13 3.29 -3.11
CA ASP A 39 -0.60 4.45 -2.35
C ASP A 39 -2.06 4.28 -1.95
N GLU A 40 -2.90 3.75 -2.85
CA GLU A 40 -4.30 3.45 -2.54
C GLU A 40 -4.43 2.44 -1.41
N ALA A 41 -3.69 1.32 -1.49
CA ALA A 41 -3.70 0.31 -0.43
C ALA A 41 -3.22 0.89 0.90
N ALA A 42 -2.17 1.70 0.87
CA ALA A 42 -1.63 2.36 2.06
C ALA A 42 -2.64 3.34 2.66
N PHE A 43 -3.30 4.14 1.82
CA PHE A 43 -4.32 5.09 2.25
C PHE A 43 -5.49 4.38 2.95
N ILE A 44 -5.97 3.30 2.36
CA ILE A 44 -7.06 2.52 2.97
C ILE A 44 -6.62 2.00 4.34
N THR A 45 -5.41 1.49 4.44
CA THR A 45 -4.86 0.96 5.69
C THR A 45 -4.76 2.05 6.76
N ALA A 46 -4.19 3.20 6.41
CA ALA A 46 -4.04 4.33 7.35
C ALA A 46 -5.40 4.85 7.82
N THR A 47 -6.35 4.94 6.91
CA THR A 47 -7.70 5.41 7.23
C THR A 47 -8.45 4.41 8.11
N ARG A 48 -8.33 3.13 7.81
CA ARG A 48 -8.95 2.07 8.63
C ARG A 48 -8.37 2.04 10.04
N PHE A 49 -7.09 2.32 10.19
CA PHE A 49 -6.45 2.40 11.51
C PHE A 49 -6.99 3.60 12.29
N SER A 50 -6.95 4.78 11.69
CA SER A 50 -7.23 6.03 12.41
C SER A 50 -8.70 6.45 12.39
N ARG A 51 -9.43 6.06 11.36
CA ARG A 51 -10.80 6.54 11.08
C ARG A 51 -10.86 8.07 11.03
N GLN A 52 -9.78 8.68 10.53
CA GLN A 52 -9.63 10.13 10.37
C GLN A 52 -9.27 10.44 8.91
N LYS A 53 -9.38 11.71 8.53
CA LYS A 53 -8.82 12.16 7.26
C LYS A 53 -7.32 12.04 7.32
N THR A 54 -6.71 11.45 6.31
CA THR A 54 -5.27 11.31 6.19
C THR A 54 -4.82 11.77 4.81
N VAL A 55 -3.60 12.30 4.75
CA VAL A 55 -2.96 12.67 3.49
C VAL A 55 -1.61 11.99 3.40
N THR A 56 -1.25 11.57 2.20
CA THR A 56 0.08 11.02 1.93
C THR A 56 1.09 12.16 1.93
N VAL A 57 2.09 12.09 2.79
CA VAL A 57 3.14 13.12 2.84
C VAL A 57 4.48 12.64 2.32
N CYS A 58 4.68 11.33 2.26
CA CYS A 58 5.95 10.77 1.83
C CYS A 58 5.77 9.31 1.39
N SER A 59 6.41 8.94 0.28
CA SER A 59 6.67 7.54 -0.04
C SER A 59 8.18 7.36 -0.02
N ASP A 60 8.64 6.27 0.59
CA ASP A 60 10.05 6.06 0.86
C ASP A 60 10.40 4.60 0.65
N ARG A 61 11.68 4.36 0.31
CA ARG A 61 12.21 3.01 0.18
C ARG A 61 11.38 2.10 -0.72
N ILE A 62 10.90 2.65 -1.84
CA ILE A 62 10.19 1.84 -2.83
C ILE A 62 11.19 0.97 -3.56
N ASP A 63 11.06 -0.33 -3.38
CA ASP A 63 12.02 -1.32 -3.85
C ASP A 63 11.35 -2.21 -4.89
N PHE A 64 11.73 -2.04 -6.16
CA PHE A 64 11.21 -2.85 -7.27
C PHE A 64 12.14 -4.04 -7.48
N LYS A 65 11.75 -5.20 -6.94
CA LYS A 65 12.61 -6.40 -6.94
C LYS A 65 12.41 -7.27 -8.17
N THR A 66 11.16 -7.37 -8.64
CA THR A 66 10.80 -8.29 -9.73
C THR A 66 9.84 -7.57 -10.68
N PRO A 67 10.11 -7.56 -11.99
CA PRO A 67 9.14 -7.05 -12.97
C PRO A 67 7.85 -7.87 -12.91
N ILE A 68 6.72 -7.22 -13.11
CA ILE A 68 5.39 -7.84 -13.04
C ILE A 68 4.82 -7.91 -14.46
N PRO A 69 4.81 -9.09 -15.11
CA PRO A 69 4.31 -9.18 -16.49
C PRO A 69 2.79 -9.10 -16.55
N ALA A 70 2.29 -8.71 -17.73
CA ALA A 70 0.87 -8.86 -18.04
C ALA A 70 0.49 -10.33 -17.95
N GLY A 71 -0.75 -10.61 -17.59
CA GLY A 71 -1.22 -11.99 -17.45
C GLY A 71 -0.89 -12.62 -16.11
N THR A 72 -0.67 -11.81 -15.10
CA THR A 72 -0.45 -12.28 -13.72
C THR A 72 -1.41 -11.58 -12.78
N PHE A 73 -1.45 -12.04 -11.52
CA PHE A 73 -2.13 -11.33 -10.45
C PHE A 73 -1.11 -10.64 -9.56
N VAL A 74 -1.53 -9.55 -8.93
CA VAL A 74 -0.78 -8.95 -7.82
C VAL A 74 -1.67 -8.87 -6.60
N GLU A 75 -1.11 -9.17 -5.43
CA GLU A 75 -1.75 -8.88 -4.16
C GLU A 75 -0.95 -7.81 -3.45
N LEU A 76 -1.63 -6.72 -3.10
CA LEU A 76 -1.04 -5.63 -2.33
C LEU A 76 -1.49 -5.79 -0.88
N ILE A 77 -0.54 -5.82 0.03
CA ILE A 77 -0.80 -5.96 1.46
C ILE A 77 -0.29 -4.71 2.17
N GLY A 78 -1.23 -3.93 2.73
CA GLY A 78 -0.92 -2.76 3.52
C GLY A 78 -0.96 -3.09 5.01
N GLN A 79 0.10 -2.71 5.73
CA GLN A 79 0.24 -2.98 7.16
C GLN A 79 0.77 -1.73 7.86
N VAL A 80 0.10 -1.32 8.94
CA VAL A 80 0.61 -0.24 9.78
C VAL A 80 1.85 -0.75 10.51
N VAL A 81 2.97 -0.04 10.38
CA VAL A 81 4.24 -0.45 11.01
C VAL A 81 4.69 0.52 12.09
N LYS A 82 4.23 1.77 12.07
CA LYS A 82 4.60 2.75 13.06
C LYS A 82 3.53 3.83 13.17
N VAL A 83 3.24 4.25 14.40
CA VAL A 83 2.28 5.34 14.67
C VAL A 83 3.00 6.38 15.50
N GLY A 84 3.11 7.61 14.97
CA GLY A 84 3.64 8.76 15.68
C GLY A 84 2.54 9.60 16.28
N ASN A 85 2.85 10.85 16.64
CA ASN A 85 1.86 11.76 17.19
C ASN A 85 0.78 12.13 16.14
N THR A 86 1.21 12.60 14.99
CA THR A 86 0.30 12.98 13.89
C THR A 86 0.44 12.08 12.66
N SER A 87 1.36 11.13 12.67
CA SER A 87 1.73 10.35 11.50
C SER A 87 1.45 8.86 11.67
N ILE A 88 1.21 8.21 10.53
CA ILE A 88 1.03 6.76 10.44
C ILE A 88 1.91 6.28 9.31
N GLN A 89 2.75 5.29 9.58
CA GLN A 89 3.59 4.66 8.57
C GLN A 89 3.00 3.31 8.18
N VAL A 90 2.82 3.13 6.88
CA VAL A 90 2.26 1.89 6.31
C VAL A 90 3.28 1.28 5.37
N ARG A 91 3.59 0.02 5.58
CA ARG A 91 4.34 -0.78 4.61
C ARG A 91 3.36 -1.42 3.65
N VAL A 92 3.63 -1.30 2.35
CA VAL A 92 2.89 -2.03 1.32
C VAL A 92 3.84 -3.01 0.66
N THR A 93 3.44 -4.27 0.67
CA THR A 93 4.15 -5.35 0.00
C THR A 93 3.30 -5.82 -1.17
N VAL A 94 3.90 -5.96 -2.35
CA VAL A 94 3.21 -6.45 -3.55
C VAL A 94 3.78 -7.81 -3.90
N TYR A 95 2.91 -8.80 -3.92
CA TYR A 95 3.24 -10.16 -4.35
C TYR A 95 2.73 -10.39 -5.77
N LEU A 96 3.61 -10.94 -6.59
CA LEU A 96 3.29 -11.42 -7.93
C LEU A 96 2.83 -12.87 -7.82
N GLU A 97 1.68 -13.18 -8.41
CA GLU A 97 1.12 -14.53 -8.41
C GLU A 97 0.83 -14.95 -9.85
N GLN A 98 1.21 -16.15 -10.22
CA GLN A 98 0.90 -16.69 -11.52
C GLN A 98 -0.61 -17.00 -11.62
N MET A 99 -1.22 -16.76 -12.79
CA MET A 99 -2.65 -17.00 -12.95
C MET A 99 -3.04 -18.47 -12.86
N TYR A 100 -2.18 -19.34 -13.40
CA TYR A 100 -2.55 -20.73 -13.63
C TYR A 100 -1.76 -21.72 -12.77
N ASP A 101 -1.00 -21.22 -11.81
CA ASP A 101 -0.36 -22.05 -10.79
C ASP A 101 -0.27 -21.24 -9.48
N THR A 102 0.30 -21.83 -8.44
CA THR A 102 0.35 -21.22 -7.12
C THR A 102 1.67 -20.49 -6.83
N THR A 103 2.52 -20.31 -7.82
CA THR A 103 3.80 -19.62 -7.64
C THR A 103 3.56 -18.15 -7.27
N ARG A 104 4.22 -17.73 -6.20
CA ARG A 104 4.04 -16.40 -5.62
C ARG A 104 5.40 -15.83 -5.23
N THR A 105 5.69 -14.61 -5.66
CA THR A 105 6.97 -13.95 -5.47
C THR A 105 6.77 -12.53 -5.00
N LYS A 106 7.55 -12.10 -4.01
CA LYS A 106 7.55 -10.71 -3.57
C LYS A 106 8.17 -9.84 -4.66
N ALA A 107 7.40 -8.89 -5.19
CA ALA A 107 7.82 -8.08 -6.32
C ALA A 107 8.20 -6.66 -5.96
N ILE A 108 7.45 -6.03 -5.05
CA ILE A 108 7.68 -4.62 -4.65
C ILE A 108 7.44 -4.49 -3.16
N GLU A 109 8.17 -3.60 -2.52
CA GLU A 109 7.91 -3.20 -1.14
C GLU A 109 8.20 -1.72 -0.98
N GLY A 110 7.37 -1.03 -0.21
CA GLY A 110 7.58 0.39 0.05
C GLY A 110 6.94 0.84 1.34
N LEU A 111 7.40 1.98 1.84
CA LEU A 111 6.85 2.64 3.02
C LEU A 111 6.15 3.93 2.61
N PHE A 112 4.98 4.15 3.17
CA PHE A 112 4.18 5.35 2.94
C PHE A 112 3.86 5.99 4.27
N THR A 113 4.07 7.30 4.36
CA THR A 113 3.77 8.06 5.57
C THR A 113 2.56 8.94 5.32
N PHE A 114 1.61 8.85 6.24
CA PHE A 114 0.37 9.63 6.23
C PHE A 114 0.34 10.52 7.46
N VAL A 115 -0.34 11.65 7.33
CA VAL A 115 -0.58 12.55 8.44
C VAL A 115 -2.09 12.69 8.61
N ALA A 116 -2.57 12.55 9.84
CA ALA A 116 -3.95 12.81 10.18
C ALA A 116 -4.18 14.33 10.15
N VAL A 117 -5.26 14.75 9.51
CA VAL A 117 -5.57 16.17 9.33
C VAL A 117 -7.02 16.49 9.68
N ASP A 118 -7.27 17.74 10.05
CA ASP A 118 -8.61 18.25 10.25
C ASP A 118 -9.23 18.71 8.93
N ASP A 119 -10.43 19.31 8.99
CA ASP A 119 -11.16 19.75 7.80
C ASP A 119 -10.46 20.89 7.05
N THR A 120 -9.50 21.58 7.69
CA THR A 120 -8.71 22.65 7.07
C THR A 120 -7.29 22.16 6.70
N MET A 121 -7.08 20.84 6.71
CA MET A 121 -5.82 20.20 6.32
C MET A 121 -4.66 20.47 7.27
N HIS A 122 -4.93 20.83 8.51
CA HIS A 122 -3.90 20.99 9.53
C HIS A 122 -3.67 19.64 10.23
N PRO A 123 -2.41 19.28 10.54
CA PRO A 123 -2.12 18.04 11.26
C PRO A 123 -2.79 18.01 12.63
N ILE A 124 -3.35 16.86 12.96
CA ILE A 124 -3.97 16.58 14.26
C ILE A 124 -3.45 15.25 14.80
N PRO A 125 -3.54 15.03 16.12
CA PRO A 125 -3.09 13.76 16.70
C PRO A 125 -3.86 12.56 16.15
N VAL A 126 -3.11 11.49 15.91
CA VAL A 126 -3.68 10.22 15.46
C VAL A 126 -4.45 9.58 16.63
N LYS A 127 -5.65 9.12 16.34
CA LYS A 127 -6.42 8.31 17.32
C LYS A 127 -5.80 6.91 17.40
N LYS A 128 -5.37 6.55 18.62
CA LYS A 128 -4.70 5.27 18.86
C LYS A 128 -5.59 4.26 19.58
#